data_413ce1f3dfb402ac5622ba70e8778c2b
#
_entry.id   413ce1f3dfb402ac5622ba70e8778c2b
#
_cell.length_a   1.000
_cell.length_b   1.000
_cell.length_c   1.000
_cell.angle_alpha   90.00
_cell.angle_beta   90.00
_cell.angle_gamma   90.00
#
_symmetry.space_group_name_H-M   'P 1'
#
loop_
_entity.id
_entity.type
_entity.pdbx_description
1 polymer ?
#
loop_
_entity_poly.entity_id
_entity_poly.type
_entity_poly.pdbx_seq_one_letter_code
_entity_poly.pdbx_strand_id
1 'polypeptide(L)'
;MNKVPTVKKVKLDESKYSIKCPHYRNPRGVVVHNTYNDAPAQNEVTYMQRRADKVSFHAAIDDKEVVEGLPFERSCYASGDGENGDGNRNYLQFEICYSLSGGDKYKQAEENAVWYIAHVMNDYNFPMSALKKHQDFSGKYCPHRILDEKSWESFVDRVRWCREQLKNEKEVEESTSVESVVKPNGETWYQVVVGSYLGKNKANEVKAKLESKGFTDIWIDVVQLKGETWYRVICGSYQDRVNAEQIKVKLDKFYTGVWINVK
;
A
#
# COMPACT_ATOMS: atom_id res chain seq x y z
N MET A 1 -8.54 -8.43 10.02
CA MET A 1 -8.52 -8.00 8.60
C MET A 1 -8.26 -6.50 8.61
N ASN A 2 -7.13 -6.05 8.11
CA ASN A 2 -7.03 -4.65 7.72
C ASN A 2 -8.06 -4.48 6.61
N LYS A 3 -9.11 -3.72 6.89
CA LYS A 3 -10.20 -3.51 5.93
C LYS A 3 -9.60 -2.75 4.76
N VAL A 4 -9.62 -3.35 3.57
CA VAL A 4 -9.22 -2.65 2.34
C VAL A 4 -10.02 -1.35 2.25
N PRO A 5 -9.37 -0.20 2.09
CA PRO A 5 -10.09 1.08 2.03
C PRO A 5 -11.00 1.12 0.81
N THR A 6 -12.16 1.72 0.95
CA THR A 6 -13.02 2.00 -0.19
C THR A 6 -12.39 3.12 -1.03
N VAL A 7 -12.24 2.91 -2.33
CA VAL A 7 -11.76 3.97 -3.25
C VAL A 7 -12.96 4.66 -3.90
N LYS A 8 -13.06 5.97 -3.74
CA LYS A 8 -14.11 6.81 -4.33
C LYS A 8 -13.52 7.86 -5.26
N LYS A 9 -14.21 8.18 -6.33
CA LYS A 9 -13.87 9.26 -7.26
C LYS A 9 -14.87 10.41 -7.14
N VAL A 10 -14.39 11.58 -6.80
CA VAL A 10 -15.19 12.81 -6.73
C VAL A 10 -14.75 13.71 -7.86
N LYS A 11 -15.56 13.76 -8.93
CA LYS A 11 -15.22 14.52 -10.14
C LYS A 11 -15.10 16.01 -9.81
N LEU A 12 -13.95 16.62 -10.14
CA LEU A 12 -13.81 18.07 -10.17
C LEU A 12 -14.61 18.66 -11.34
N ASP A 13 -15.28 19.77 -11.13
CA ASP A 13 -15.90 20.54 -12.20
C ASP A 13 -14.83 21.01 -13.20
N GLU A 14 -15.05 20.75 -14.49
CA GLU A 14 -14.07 21.05 -15.54
C GLU A 14 -13.76 22.53 -15.69
N SER A 15 -14.70 23.41 -15.30
CA SER A 15 -14.45 24.85 -15.23
C SER A 15 -13.30 25.24 -14.30
N LYS A 16 -12.95 24.38 -13.35
CA LYS A 16 -11.85 24.57 -12.40
C LYS A 16 -10.53 23.96 -12.85
N TYR A 17 -10.49 23.26 -13.96
CA TYR A 17 -9.28 22.59 -14.44
C TYR A 17 -8.14 23.57 -14.69
N SER A 18 -8.43 24.77 -15.23
CA SER A 18 -7.41 25.81 -15.45
C SER A 18 -6.75 26.30 -14.16
N ILE A 19 -7.41 26.16 -13.01
CA ILE A 19 -6.89 26.58 -11.70
C ILE A 19 -6.24 25.40 -10.97
N LYS A 20 -6.90 24.24 -10.94
CA LYS A 20 -6.53 23.11 -10.08
C LYS A 20 -5.61 22.11 -10.75
N CYS A 21 -5.78 21.86 -12.07
CA CYS A 21 -5.08 20.80 -12.78
C CYS A 21 -4.89 21.12 -14.26
N PRO A 22 -4.20 22.23 -14.62
CA PRO A 22 -4.25 22.81 -15.95
C PRO A 22 -3.61 21.98 -17.06
N HIS A 23 -2.63 21.15 -16.74
CA HIS A 23 -1.79 20.50 -17.74
C HIS A 23 -2.03 19.00 -17.81
N TYR A 24 -2.20 18.47 -19.00
CA TYR A 24 -2.12 17.02 -19.25
C TYR A 24 -0.69 16.51 -19.10
N ARG A 25 -0.54 15.29 -18.60
CA ARG A 25 0.74 14.61 -18.43
C ARG A 25 0.57 13.11 -18.30
N ASN A 26 1.67 12.39 -18.49
CA ASN A 26 1.81 11.02 -18.02
C ASN A 26 2.53 11.06 -16.66
N PRO A 27 1.91 10.63 -15.55
CA PRO A 27 2.56 10.64 -14.26
C PRO A 27 3.75 9.68 -14.26
N ARG A 28 4.79 10.02 -13.50
CA ARG A 28 6.00 9.18 -13.41
C ARG A 28 6.38 8.79 -11.98
N GLY A 29 5.54 9.08 -11.01
CA GLY A 29 5.74 8.72 -9.63
C GLY A 29 4.67 9.26 -8.70
N VAL A 30 4.88 9.08 -7.42
CA VAL A 30 3.97 9.46 -6.32
C VAL A 30 4.71 10.33 -5.32
N VAL A 31 4.08 11.40 -4.84
CA VAL A 31 4.52 12.23 -3.72
C VAL A 31 3.58 12.03 -2.54
N VAL A 32 4.15 11.77 -1.39
CA VAL A 32 3.43 11.59 -0.12
C VAL A 32 3.43 12.88 0.67
N HIS A 33 2.24 13.20 1.20
CA HIS A 33 2.00 14.35 2.06
C HIS A 33 1.26 13.96 3.33
N ASN A 34 1.25 14.86 4.31
CA ASN A 34 0.35 14.84 5.45
C ASN A 34 -0.46 16.13 5.49
N THR A 35 -1.76 16.03 5.76
CA THR A 35 -2.71 17.15 5.74
C THR A 35 -2.46 18.23 6.80
N TYR A 36 -1.75 17.91 7.90
CA TYR A 36 -1.52 18.79 9.06
C TYR A 36 -2.81 19.24 9.76
N ASN A 37 -3.85 18.40 9.68
CA ASN A 37 -5.13 18.56 10.36
C ASN A 37 -5.74 17.19 10.67
N ASP A 38 -6.99 17.15 11.17
CA ASP A 38 -7.72 15.93 11.53
C ASP A 38 -9.03 15.76 10.74
N ALA A 39 -9.10 16.32 9.56
CA ALA A 39 -10.25 16.14 8.67
C ALA A 39 -10.18 14.77 7.95
N PRO A 40 -11.32 14.13 7.67
CA PRO A 40 -11.39 12.92 6.84
C PRO A 40 -11.17 13.24 5.35
N ALA A 41 -10.83 12.23 4.57
CA ALA A 41 -10.46 12.35 3.15
C ALA A 41 -11.52 13.07 2.31
N GLN A 42 -12.81 12.76 2.52
CA GLN A 42 -13.90 13.42 1.81
C GLN A 42 -13.92 14.92 2.06
N ASN A 43 -13.65 15.36 3.30
CA ASN A 43 -13.63 16.79 3.64
C ASN A 43 -12.42 17.49 3.02
N GLU A 44 -11.26 16.86 3.02
CA GLU A 44 -10.05 17.39 2.37
C GLU A 44 -10.27 17.63 0.87
N VAL A 45 -10.79 16.64 0.16
CA VAL A 45 -11.08 16.74 -1.27
C VAL A 45 -12.15 17.82 -1.53
N THR A 46 -13.23 17.81 -0.75
CA THR A 46 -14.31 18.80 -0.90
C THR A 46 -13.80 20.23 -0.66
N TYR A 47 -12.97 20.42 0.36
CA TYR A 47 -12.36 21.70 0.67
C TYR A 47 -11.42 22.16 -0.46
N MET A 48 -10.52 21.29 -0.90
CA MET A 48 -9.61 21.55 -2.01
C MET A 48 -10.37 21.96 -3.28
N GLN A 49 -11.44 21.25 -3.64
CA GLN A 49 -12.22 21.52 -4.84
C GLN A 49 -13.02 22.84 -4.76
N ARG A 50 -13.44 23.28 -3.55
CA ARG A 50 -14.21 24.53 -3.36
C ARG A 50 -13.34 25.79 -3.37
N ARG A 51 -12.09 25.70 -2.98
CA ARG A 51 -11.18 26.85 -2.92
C ARG A 51 -10.92 27.43 -4.31
N ALA A 52 -10.75 28.76 -4.36
CA ALA A 52 -10.42 29.47 -5.60
C ALA A 52 -8.91 29.53 -5.89
N ASP A 53 -8.05 29.12 -4.92
CA ASP A 53 -6.61 29.11 -5.11
C ASP A 53 -6.13 27.87 -5.92
N LYS A 54 -4.83 27.89 -6.28
CA LYS A 54 -4.23 26.82 -7.09
C LYS A 54 -3.96 25.54 -6.28
N VAL A 55 -3.94 25.56 -4.93
CA VAL A 55 -3.59 24.38 -4.11
C VAL A 55 -4.49 23.21 -4.45
N SER A 56 -3.87 22.07 -4.78
CA SER A 56 -4.61 20.90 -5.24
C SER A 56 -3.74 19.64 -5.15
N PHE A 57 -4.40 18.50 -4.95
CA PHE A 57 -3.79 17.18 -4.86
C PHE A 57 -4.70 16.12 -5.50
N HIS A 58 -4.18 14.94 -5.84
CA HIS A 58 -4.95 13.94 -6.58
C HIS A 58 -5.87 13.11 -5.70
N ALA A 59 -5.43 12.73 -4.52
CA ALA A 59 -6.25 11.96 -3.58
C ALA A 59 -5.91 12.29 -2.12
N ALA A 60 -6.91 12.15 -1.25
CA ALA A 60 -6.75 12.10 0.20
C ALA A 60 -7.11 10.71 0.70
N ILE A 61 -6.44 10.27 1.78
CA ILE A 61 -6.52 8.91 2.31
C ILE A 61 -6.73 8.99 3.81
N ASP A 62 -7.82 8.39 4.30
CA ASP A 62 -8.13 8.31 5.71
C ASP A 62 -8.21 6.87 6.23
N ASP A 63 -8.67 6.67 7.45
CA ASP A 63 -8.78 5.38 8.12
C ASP A 63 -9.81 4.43 7.49
N LYS A 64 -10.64 4.89 6.54
CA LYS A 64 -11.74 4.14 5.94
C LYS A 64 -11.71 4.11 4.43
N GLU A 65 -11.26 5.20 3.82
CA GLU A 65 -11.41 5.40 2.39
C GLU A 65 -10.27 6.22 1.76
N VAL A 66 -10.16 6.06 0.45
CA VAL A 66 -9.40 6.92 -0.44
C VAL A 66 -10.39 7.72 -1.26
N VAL A 67 -10.22 9.03 -1.32
CA VAL A 67 -11.05 9.91 -2.14
C VAL A 67 -10.18 10.57 -3.20
N GLU A 68 -10.35 10.14 -4.46
CA GLU A 68 -9.69 10.74 -5.62
C GLU A 68 -10.45 12.01 -6.02
N GLY A 69 -9.77 13.16 -6.03
CA GLY A 69 -10.37 14.47 -6.27
C GLY A 69 -9.95 15.13 -7.57
N LEU A 70 -8.87 14.63 -8.22
CA LEU A 70 -8.37 15.13 -9.51
C LEU A 70 -8.06 13.97 -10.47
N PRO A 71 -8.21 14.19 -11.79
CA PRO A 71 -7.79 13.24 -12.80
C PRO A 71 -6.27 12.99 -12.75
N PHE A 72 -5.84 11.74 -12.80
CA PHE A 72 -4.42 11.36 -12.68
C PHE A 72 -3.58 11.74 -13.89
N GLU A 73 -4.19 11.94 -15.03
CA GLU A 73 -3.55 12.42 -16.26
C GLU A 73 -3.31 13.94 -16.26
N ARG A 74 -3.63 14.63 -15.17
CA ARG A 74 -3.43 16.08 -15.03
C ARG A 74 -2.44 16.43 -13.94
N SER A 75 -1.78 17.59 -14.08
CA SER A 75 -0.92 18.19 -13.05
C SER A 75 -1.72 18.68 -11.84
N CYS A 76 -1.04 19.00 -10.74
CA CYS A 76 -1.66 19.68 -9.59
C CYS A 76 -0.63 20.57 -8.87
N TYR A 77 -1.01 21.18 -7.77
CA TYR A 77 -0.18 22.15 -7.04
C TYR A 77 -0.07 21.78 -5.55
N ALA A 78 0.78 20.81 -5.22
CA ALA A 78 1.02 20.37 -3.86
C ALA A 78 2.50 20.32 -3.45
N SER A 79 3.45 20.17 -4.41
CA SER A 79 4.87 20.00 -4.10
C SER A 79 5.63 21.29 -3.79
N GLY A 80 4.99 22.45 -3.96
CA GLY A 80 5.61 23.75 -3.66
C GLY A 80 6.79 24.16 -4.54
N ASP A 81 7.04 23.45 -5.64
CA ASP A 81 8.13 23.65 -6.59
C ASP A 81 7.75 24.52 -7.81
N GLY A 82 6.59 25.20 -7.72
CA GLY A 82 6.09 26.12 -8.76
C GLY A 82 5.30 25.44 -9.87
N GLU A 83 4.78 26.24 -10.80
CA GLU A 83 3.89 25.79 -11.87
C GLU A 83 4.58 24.83 -12.83
N ASN A 84 5.88 25.01 -13.07
CA ASN A 84 6.69 24.18 -13.95
C ASN A 84 7.58 23.20 -13.18
N GLY A 85 7.44 23.15 -11.86
CA GLY A 85 8.19 22.23 -11.00
C GLY A 85 7.87 20.77 -11.30
N ASP A 86 8.86 19.93 -11.12
CA ASP A 86 8.77 18.52 -11.48
C ASP A 86 7.70 17.76 -10.66
N GLY A 87 7.65 18.02 -9.36
CA GLY A 87 6.67 17.43 -8.47
C GLY A 87 5.25 17.78 -8.86
N ASN A 88 4.95 19.06 -9.05
CA ASN A 88 3.63 19.53 -9.47
C ASN A 88 3.26 19.06 -10.87
N ARG A 89 4.21 19.03 -11.79
CA ARG A 89 3.96 18.67 -13.20
C ARG A 89 3.82 17.17 -13.44
N ASN A 90 4.60 16.35 -12.75
CA ASN A 90 4.84 14.98 -13.19
C ASN A 90 4.53 13.90 -12.15
N TYR A 91 4.18 14.27 -10.90
CA TYR A 91 3.91 13.29 -9.86
C TYR A 91 2.45 13.32 -9.39
N LEU A 92 1.92 12.15 -9.05
CA LEU A 92 0.68 12.01 -8.32
C LEU A 92 0.90 12.47 -6.87
N GLN A 93 0.00 13.26 -6.33
CA GLN A 93 0.13 13.89 -5.01
C GLN A 93 -0.95 13.31 -4.08
N PHE A 94 -0.55 12.63 -3.00
CA PHE A 94 -1.46 11.96 -2.09
C PHE A 94 -1.29 12.47 -0.65
N GLU A 95 -2.40 12.86 -0.04
CA GLU A 95 -2.48 13.38 1.32
C GLU A 95 -2.94 12.31 2.30
N ILE A 96 -2.16 12.06 3.37
CA ILE A 96 -2.55 11.18 4.46
C ILE A 96 -3.20 12.04 5.56
N CYS A 97 -4.45 11.71 5.87
CA CYS A 97 -5.31 12.43 6.80
C CYS A 97 -4.97 12.18 8.28
N TYR A 98 -5.60 12.94 9.20
CA TYR A 98 -5.48 12.83 10.66
C TYR A 98 -4.06 13.03 11.21
N SER A 99 -3.23 13.71 10.47
CA SER A 99 -1.81 13.82 10.79
C SER A 99 -1.50 14.79 11.94
N LEU A 100 -2.46 15.65 12.35
CA LEU A 100 -2.26 16.58 13.47
C LEU A 100 -2.31 15.84 14.81
N SER A 101 -3.41 15.17 15.14
CA SER A 101 -3.54 14.42 16.39
C SER A 101 -2.85 13.06 16.35
N GLY A 102 -2.76 12.43 15.18
CA GLY A 102 -2.18 11.09 15.04
C GLY A 102 -3.08 9.99 15.63
N GLY A 103 -2.45 9.06 16.38
CA GLY A 103 -3.17 7.95 17.02
C GLY A 103 -3.64 6.89 16.02
N ASP A 104 -4.63 6.09 16.42
CA ASP A 104 -5.04 4.91 15.66
C ASP A 104 -5.68 5.25 14.30
N LYS A 105 -6.37 6.39 14.20
CA LYS A 105 -6.91 6.84 12.90
C LYS A 105 -5.82 7.17 11.91
N TYR A 106 -4.78 7.88 12.35
CA TYR A 106 -3.64 8.19 11.50
C TYR A 106 -2.89 6.92 11.09
N LYS A 107 -2.64 6.02 12.01
CA LYS A 107 -1.97 4.74 11.71
C LYS A 107 -2.73 3.94 10.66
N GLN A 108 -4.06 3.88 10.78
CA GLN A 108 -4.88 3.21 9.77
C GLN A 108 -4.89 3.95 8.44
N ALA A 109 -4.92 5.29 8.45
CA ALA A 109 -4.81 6.11 7.23
C ALA A 109 -3.45 5.90 6.53
N GLU A 110 -2.37 5.76 7.30
CA GLU A 110 -1.04 5.47 6.77
C GLU A 110 -0.97 4.05 6.17
N GLU A 111 -1.55 3.04 6.82
CA GLU A 111 -1.64 1.68 6.25
C GLU A 111 -2.49 1.66 4.97
N ASN A 112 -3.60 2.39 4.94
CA ASN A 112 -4.42 2.56 3.73
C ASN A 112 -3.63 3.26 2.61
N ALA A 113 -2.78 4.23 2.96
CA ALA A 113 -1.90 4.89 2.00
C ALA A 113 -0.82 3.94 1.45
N VAL A 114 -0.22 3.10 2.29
CA VAL A 114 0.71 2.05 1.84
C VAL A 114 0.04 1.14 0.82
N TRP A 115 -1.15 0.66 1.13
CA TRP A 115 -1.93 -0.20 0.23
C TRP A 115 -2.24 0.52 -1.10
N TYR A 116 -2.80 1.73 -1.04
CA TYR A 116 -3.23 2.48 -2.22
C TYR A 116 -2.05 2.87 -3.12
N ILE A 117 -0.97 3.37 -2.54
CA ILE A 117 0.25 3.73 -3.26
C ILE A 117 0.85 2.51 -3.96
N ALA A 118 0.88 1.36 -3.29
CA ALA A 118 1.38 0.12 -3.87
C ALA A 118 0.58 -0.28 -5.13
N HIS A 119 -0.76 -0.17 -5.09
CA HIS A 119 -1.61 -0.44 -6.25
C HIS A 119 -1.33 0.54 -7.39
N VAL A 120 -1.37 1.86 -7.10
CA VAL A 120 -1.10 2.89 -8.11
C VAL A 120 0.28 2.72 -8.74
N MET A 121 1.31 2.46 -7.92
CA MET A 121 2.67 2.27 -8.44
C MET A 121 2.80 1.00 -9.29
N ASN A 122 2.01 -0.04 -9.05
CA ASN A 122 1.95 -1.22 -9.91
C ASN A 122 1.20 -0.95 -11.21
N ASP A 123 0.04 -0.29 -11.14
CA ASP A 123 -0.79 0.00 -12.32
C ASP A 123 -0.04 0.90 -13.33
N TYR A 124 0.76 1.85 -12.85
CA TYR A 124 1.59 2.72 -13.68
C TYR A 124 3.01 2.18 -13.90
N ASN A 125 3.34 1.03 -13.35
CA ASN A 125 4.69 0.43 -13.41
C ASN A 125 5.81 1.39 -12.95
N PHE A 126 5.56 2.18 -11.91
CA PHE A 126 6.57 3.10 -11.37
C PHE A 126 7.69 2.34 -10.65
N PRO A 127 8.96 2.72 -10.80
CA PRO A 127 10.04 2.16 -9.97
C PRO A 127 9.92 2.66 -8.53
N MET A 128 10.49 1.94 -7.55
CA MET A 128 10.45 2.37 -6.14
C MET A 128 11.13 3.73 -5.92
N SER A 129 12.12 4.08 -6.73
CA SER A 129 12.78 5.39 -6.71
C SER A 129 11.86 6.56 -7.07
N ALA A 130 10.69 6.28 -7.64
CA ALA A 130 9.66 7.26 -7.99
C ALA A 130 8.65 7.52 -6.85
N LEU A 131 8.78 6.83 -5.71
CA LEU A 131 8.08 7.17 -4.48
C LEU A 131 8.88 8.26 -3.75
N LYS A 132 8.28 9.43 -3.60
CA LYS A 132 8.90 10.65 -3.08
C LYS A 132 8.09 11.24 -1.95
N LYS A 133 8.73 12.08 -1.15
CA LYS A 133 8.07 12.93 -0.16
C LYS A 133 8.07 14.39 -0.62
N HIS A 134 7.16 15.20 -0.14
CA HIS A 134 7.08 16.63 -0.47
C HIS A 134 8.44 17.34 -0.25
N GLN A 135 9.14 16.99 0.82
CA GLN A 135 10.45 17.55 1.15
C GLN A 135 11.48 17.41 0.01
N ASP A 136 11.37 16.39 -0.83
CA ASP A 136 12.32 16.13 -1.92
C ASP A 136 12.22 17.17 -3.06
N PHE A 137 11.12 17.96 -3.13
CA PHE A 137 10.88 18.93 -4.19
C PHE A 137 11.13 20.39 -3.75
N SER A 138 10.59 20.79 -2.61
CA SER A 138 10.68 22.18 -2.15
C SER A 138 11.40 22.35 -0.80
N GLY A 139 11.85 21.25 -0.19
CA GLY A 139 12.46 21.30 1.15
C GLY A 139 11.46 21.45 2.30
N LYS A 140 10.15 21.61 1.99
CA LYS A 140 9.11 21.71 3.03
C LYS A 140 9.10 20.45 3.89
N TYR A 141 9.05 20.60 5.22
CA TYR A 141 9.00 19.49 6.16
C TYR A 141 7.64 18.77 6.10
N CYS A 142 7.50 17.91 5.10
CA CYS A 142 6.29 17.13 4.82
C CYS A 142 6.70 15.85 4.06
N PRO A 143 6.12 14.72 4.40
CA PRO A 143 5.05 14.43 5.36
C PRO A 143 5.55 14.52 6.83
N HIS A 144 5.10 15.52 7.56
CA HIS A 144 5.68 15.90 8.84
C HIS A 144 5.64 14.76 9.88
N ARG A 145 4.53 14.03 10.00
CA ARG A 145 4.40 12.97 11.00
C ARG A 145 5.32 11.78 10.71
N ILE A 146 5.40 11.35 9.47
CA ILE A 146 6.35 10.31 9.03
C ILE A 146 7.79 10.74 9.30
N LEU A 147 8.11 12.03 9.10
CA LEU A 147 9.43 12.59 9.35
C LEU A 147 9.72 12.72 10.85
N ASP A 148 8.75 13.17 11.66
CA ASP A 148 8.87 13.26 13.13
C ASP A 148 9.13 11.88 13.74
N GLU A 149 8.42 10.86 13.28
CA GLU A 149 8.57 9.47 13.72
C GLU A 149 9.81 8.78 13.12
N LYS A 150 10.54 9.47 12.21
CA LYS A 150 11.70 8.91 11.46
C LYS A 150 11.37 7.60 10.75
N SER A 151 10.13 7.47 10.28
CA SER A 151 9.55 6.24 9.74
C SER A 151 9.50 6.19 8.20
N TRP A 152 10.12 7.14 7.49
CA TRP A 152 10.08 7.20 6.02
C TRP A 152 10.59 5.93 5.35
N GLU A 153 11.74 5.40 5.78
CA GLU A 153 12.29 4.17 5.20
C GLU A 153 11.37 2.98 5.46
N SER A 154 10.82 2.88 6.68
CA SER A 154 9.83 1.85 7.02
C SER A 154 8.55 1.97 6.18
N PHE A 155 8.08 3.19 5.90
CA PHE A 155 6.94 3.43 5.01
C PHE A 155 7.23 2.95 3.60
N VAL A 156 8.40 3.29 3.04
CA VAL A 156 8.84 2.85 1.71
C VAL A 156 8.96 1.32 1.64
N ASP A 157 9.48 0.69 2.69
CA ASP A 157 9.61 -0.77 2.76
C ASP A 157 8.25 -1.47 2.81
N ARG A 158 7.27 -0.90 3.53
CA ARG A 158 5.89 -1.41 3.54
C ARG A 158 5.23 -1.30 2.16
N VAL A 159 5.42 -0.16 1.46
CA VAL A 159 4.92 0.00 0.08
C VAL A 159 5.58 -1.02 -0.86
N ARG A 160 6.90 -1.19 -0.77
CA ARG A 160 7.64 -2.18 -1.58
C ARG A 160 7.08 -3.58 -1.35
N TRP A 161 6.95 -3.97 -0.10
CA TRP A 161 6.41 -5.27 0.29
C TRP A 161 4.98 -5.48 -0.24
N CYS A 162 4.09 -4.50 -0.07
CA CYS A 162 2.72 -4.57 -0.57
C CYS A 162 2.68 -4.73 -2.10
N ARG A 163 3.53 -4.01 -2.84
CA ARG A 163 3.66 -4.16 -4.29
C ARG A 163 4.10 -5.56 -4.73
N GLU A 164 5.02 -6.15 -4.00
CA GLU A 164 5.48 -7.52 -4.28
C GLU A 164 4.36 -8.54 -4.06
N GLN A 165 3.55 -8.37 -3.01
CA GLN A 165 2.39 -9.22 -2.80
C GLN A 165 1.38 -9.12 -3.96
N LEU A 166 1.03 -7.91 -4.38
CA LEU A 166 0.11 -7.67 -5.49
C LEU A 166 0.60 -8.25 -6.83
N LYS A 167 1.90 -8.25 -7.09
CA LYS A 167 2.46 -8.90 -8.29
C LYS A 167 2.34 -10.41 -8.21
N ASN A 168 2.65 -10.98 -7.05
CA ASN A 168 2.52 -12.41 -6.84
C ASN A 168 1.07 -12.88 -6.98
N GLU A 169 0.08 -12.10 -6.52
CA GLU A 169 -1.34 -12.39 -6.70
C GLU A 169 -1.74 -12.40 -8.18
N LYS A 170 -1.30 -11.39 -8.97
CA LYS A 170 -1.56 -11.32 -10.41
C LYS A 170 -0.88 -12.46 -11.18
N GLU A 171 0.36 -12.82 -10.84
CA GLU A 171 1.07 -13.95 -11.46
C GLU A 171 0.37 -15.30 -11.15
N VAL A 172 -0.24 -15.43 -9.97
CA VAL A 172 -1.05 -16.60 -9.61
C VAL A 172 -2.36 -16.61 -10.38
N GLU A 173 -3.05 -15.48 -10.54
CA GLU A 173 -4.29 -15.36 -11.33
C GLU A 173 -4.04 -15.58 -12.84
N GLU A 174 -2.95 -15.08 -13.40
CA GLU A 174 -2.55 -15.35 -14.79
C GLU A 174 -2.13 -16.81 -15.01
N SER A 175 -1.46 -17.43 -14.03
CA SER A 175 -1.08 -18.85 -14.11
C SER A 175 -2.28 -19.78 -13.93
N THR A 176 -3.35 -19.35 -13.30
CA THR A 176 -4.61 -20.10 -13.17
C THR A 176 -5.52 -19.95 -14.39
N SER A 177 -5.29 -18.95 -15.25
CA SER A 177 -6.00 -18.80 -16.54
C SER A 177 -5.39 -19.63 -17.67
N VAL A 178 -4.18 -20.19 -17.50
CA VAL A 178 -3.52 -21.10 -18.44
C VAL A 178 -3.19 -22.40 -17.71
N GLU A 179 -4.01 -23.41 -18.00
CA GLU A 179 -3.94 -24.80 -17.51
C GLU A 179 -4.42 -25.04 -16.07
N SER A 180 -5.64 -25.53 -15.98
CA SER A 180 -6.03 -26.48 -14.93
C SER A 180 -5.09 -27.71 -14.99
N VAL A 181 -3.92 -27.62 -14.36
CA VAL A 181 -3.13 -28.80 -14.06
C VAL A 181 -3.86 -29.53 -12.93
N VAL A 182 -4.78 -30.38 -13.32
CA VAL A 182 -5.33 -31.44 -12.48
C VAL A 182 -4.12 -32.30 -12.05
N LYS A 183 -3.66 -32.10 -10.82
CA LYS A 183 -2.73 -33.06 -10.21
C LYS A 183 -3.44 -34.37 -9.99
N PRO A 184 -2.77 -35.54 -10.11
CA PRO A 184 -3.42 -36.85 -10.23
C PRO A 184 -4.28 -37.33 -9.06
N ASN A 185 -4.41 -36.60 -7.96
CA ASN A 185 -5.16 -37.01 -6.76
C ASN A 185 -6.18 -36.00 -6.24
N GLY A 186 -6.47 -34.88 -6.94
CA GLY A 186 -7.66 -34.04 -6.63
C GLY A 186 -7.72 -33.36 -5.26
N GLU A 187 -6.64 -33.35 -4.47
CA GLU A 187 -6.64 -32.74 -3.14
C GLU A 187 -6.04 -31.34 -3.17
N THR A 188 -6.86 -30.35 -2.85
CA THR A 188 -6.43 -28.95 -2.66
C THR A 188 -6.06 -28.71 -1.21
N TRP A 189 -4.86 -28.16 -0.98
CA TRP A 189 -4.36 -27.82 0.35
C TRP A 189 -4.20 -26.32 0.51
N TYR A 190 -4.63 -25.79 1.64
CA TYR A 190 -4.56 -24.38 2.01
C TYR A 190 -3.51 -24.19 3.10
N GLN A 191 -2.35 -23.64 2.73
CA GLN A 191 -1.23 -23.38 3.65
C GLN A 191 -1.32 -21.95 4.19
N VAL A 192 -1.25 -21.78 5.52
CA VAL A 192 -1.24 -20.46 6.14
C VAL A 192 0.20 -19.97 6.25
N VAL A 193 0.56 -18.98 5.44
CA VAL A 193 1.91 -18.43 5.37
C VAL A 193 1.99 -17.16 6.23
N VAL A 194 2.92 -17.15 7.19
CA VAL A 194 3.12 -16.05 8.15
C VAL A 194 4.05 -14.98 7.58
N GLY A 195 4.97 -15.38 6.72
CA GLY A 195 5.91 -14.47 6.06
C GLY A 195 6.94 -15.19 5.22
N SER A 196 7.59 -14.45 4.31
CA SER A 196 8.75 -14.92 3.54
C SER A 196 9.96 -14.04 3.84
N TYR A 197 11.13 -14.65 4.02
CA TYR A 197 12.35 -13.97 4.47
C TYR A 197 13.55 -14.40 3.63
N LEU A 198 14.40 -13.46 3.23
CA LEU A 198 15.66 -13.74 2.54
C LEU A 198 16.68 -14.44 3.44
N GLY A 199 16.59 -14.24 4.75
CA GLY A 199 17.50 -14.82 5.74
C GLY A 199 16.89 -16.00 6.51
N LYS A 200 17.51 -17.19 6.46
CA LYS A 200 17.09 -18.38 7.22
C LYS A 200 16.98 -18.10 8.73
N ASN A 201 17.89 -17.29 9.27
CA ASN A 201 17.88 -16.94 10.70
C ASN A 201 16.60 -16.16 11.07
N LYS A 202 16.15 -15.24 10.20
CA LYS A 202 14.93 -14.48 10.45
C LYS A 202 13.69 -15.37 10.41
N ALA A 203 13.61 -16.29 9.48
CA ALA A 203 12.54 -17.30 9.43
C ALA A 203 12.51 -18.18 10.69
N ASN A 204 13.68 -18.61 11.18
CA ASN A 204 13.80 -19.39 12.42
C ASN A 204 13.33 -18.57 13.66
N GLU A 205 13.66 -17.29 13.76
CA GLU A 205 13.18 -16.40 14.83
C GLU A 205 11.64 -16.30 14.84
N VAL A 206 11.05 -16.15 13.66
CA VAL A 206 9.59 -16.06 13.54
C VAL A 206 8.94 -17.38 13.91
N LYS A 207 9.50 -18.51 13.44
CA LYS A 207 9.05 -19.86 13.82
C LYS A 207 9.08 -20.02 15.35
N ALA A 208 10.20 -19.73 16.00
CA ALA A 208 10.34 -19.86 17.46
C ALA A 208 9.34 -18.97 18.23
N LYS A 209 9.07 -17.76 17.73
CA LYS A 209 8.04 -16.87 18.31
C LYS A 209 6.63 -17.43 18.18
N LEU A 210 6.30 -18.08 17.07
CA LEU A 210 5.01 -18.74 16.89
C LEU A 210 4.85 -19.92 17.85
N GLU A 211 5.88 -20.75 17.97
CA GLU A 211 5.92 -21.89 18.91
C GLU A 211 5.75 -21.42 20.35
N SER A 212 6.42 -20.32 20.76
CA SER A 212 6.26 -19.72 22.09
C SER A 212 4.87 -19.15 22.37
N LYS A 213 4.08 -18.87 21.34
CA LYS A 213 2.68 -18.44 21.44
C LYS A 213 1.67 -19.59 21.40
N GLY A 214 2.15 -20.84 21.36
CA GLY A 214 1.34 -22.05 21.35
C GLY A 214 0.81 -22.47 19.98
N PHE A 215 1.33 -21.91 18.89
CA PHE A 215 1.02 -22.42 17.55
C PHE A 215 1.82 -23.70 17.29
N THR A 216 1.19 -24.66 16.63
CA THR A 216 1.77 -25.95 16.22
C THR A 216 1.82 -26.06 14.70
N ASP A 217 2.39 -27.15 14.19
CA ASP A 217 2.50 -27.44 12.76
C ASP A 217 3.17 -26.29 11.96
N ILE A 218 4.32 -25.85 12.50
CA ILE A 218 5.08 -24.76 11.90
C ILE A 218 6.33 -25.31 11.22
N TRP A 219 6.50 -24.99 9.94
CA TRP A 219 7.71 -25.33 9.19
C TRP A 219 8.17 -24.18 8.31
N ILE A 220 9.34 -24.34 7.73
CA ILE A 220 9.92 -23.37 6.79
C ILE A 220 10.07 -24.06 5.43
N ASP A 221 9.36 -23.53 4.43
CA ASP A 221 9.56 -23.88 3.03
C ASP A 221 10.68 -23.03 2.43
N VAL A 222 11.55 -23.66 1.63
CA VAL A 222 12.59 -22.98 0.88
C VAL A 222 12.10 -22.79 -0.56
N VAL A 223 11.98 -21.53 -0.98
CA VAL A 223 11.45 -21.18 -2.30
C VAL A 223 12.49 -20.39 -3.07
N GLN A 224 12.72 -20.76 -4.33
CA GLN A 224 13.56 -20.00 -5.25
C GLN A 224 12.68 -18.99 -6.00
N LEU A 225 12.93 -17.69 -5.80
CA LEU A 225 12.23 -16.62 -6.50
C LEU A 225 13.24 -15.66 -7.12
N LYS A 226 13.20 -15.52 -8.43
CA LYS A 226 14.09 -14.58 -9.19
C LYS A 226 15.60 -14.78 -8.90
N GLY A 227 16.02 -16.02 -8.68
CA GLY A 227 17.42 -16.34 -8.36
C GLY A 227 17.82 -16.16 -6.90
N GLU A 228 16.89 -15.72 -6.04
CA GLU A 228 17.12 -15.60 -4.61
C GLU A 228 16.43 -16.72 -3.83
N THR A 229 17.05 -17.12 -2.71
CA THR A 229 16.50 -18.14 -1.81
C THR A 229 15.68 -17.48 -0.71
N TRP A 230 14.37 -17.76 -0.71
CA TRP A 230 13.42 -17.28 0.29
C TRP A 230 13.01 -18.40 1.25
N TYR A 231 12.82 -18.04 2.50
CA TYR A 231 12.40 -18.90 3.59
C TYR A 231 10.99 -18.52 4.04
N ARG A 232 9.98 -19.33 3.64
CA ARG A 232 8.58 -19.13 4.03
C ARG A 232 8.29 -19.81 5.34
N VAL A 233 7.78 -19.07 6.31
CA VAL A 233 7.27 -19.64 7.55
C VAL A 233 5.79 -19.97 7.37
N ILE A 234 5.44 -21.25 7.45
CA ILE A 234 4.10 -21.78 7.28
C ILE A 234 3.60 -22.29 8.62
N CYS A 235 2.35 -21.94 8.97
CA CYS A 235 1.67 -22.37 10.19
C CYS A 235 0.40 -23.15 9.84
N GLY A 236 0.58 -24.42 9.52
CA GLY A 236 -0.48 -25.35 9.15
C GLY A 236 -0.80 -25.42 7.65
N SER A 237 -1.33 -26.58 7.26
CA SER A 237 -1.86 -26.87 5.92
C SER A 237 -3.18 -27.63 6.07
N TYR A 238 -4.23 -27.18 5.38
CA TYR A 238 -5.60 -27.63 5.59
C TYR A 238 -6.26 -27.99 4.27
N GLN A 239 -7.08 -29.05 4.23
CA GLN A 239 -7.91 -29.40 3.08
C GLN A 239 -9.14 -28.49 2.99
N ASP A 240 -9.61 -27.97 4.14
CA ASP A 240 -10.70 -27.01 4.20
C ASP A 240 -10.19 -25.59 4.38
N ARG A 241 -10.56 -24.72 3.45
CA ARG A 241 -10.20 -23.30 3.47
C ARG A 241 -10.68 -22.59 4.73
N VAL A 242 -11.84 -22.96 5.29
CA VAL A 242 -12.39 -22.36 6.51
C VAL A 242 -11.42 -22.57 7.69
N ASN A 243 -10.82 -23.76 7.79
CA ASN A 243 -9.84 -24.03 8.85
C ASN A 243 -8.56 -23.20 8.68
N ALA A 244 -8.08 -23.01 7.45
CA ALA A 244 -6.95 -22.13 7.17
C ALA A 244 -7.25 -20.66 7.53
N GLU A 245 -8.46 -20.16 7.20
CA GLU A 245 -8.90 -18.80 7.53
C GLU A 245 -9.00 -18.59 9.06
N GLN A 246 -9.44 -19.58 9.82
CA GLN A 246 -9.47 -19.48 11.29
C GLN A 246 -8.07 -19.33 11.90
N ILE A 247 -7.07 -20.04 11.38
CA ILE A 247 -5.69 -19.89 11.83
C ILE A 247 -5.13 -18.55 11.40
N LYS A 248 -5.38 -18.13 10.16
CA LYS A 248 -5.01 -16.81 9.66
C LYS A 248 -5.52 -15.68 10.57
N VAL A 249 -6.80 -15.71 10.95
CA VAL A 249 -7.40 -14.71 11.88
C VAL A 249 -6.70 -14.69 13.24
N LYS A 250 -6.25 -15.84 13.75
CA LYS A 250 -5.48 -15.88 15.00
C LYS A 250 -4.09 -15.26 14.84
N LEU A 251 -3.43 -15.51 13.69
CA LEU A 251 -2.10 -15.02 13.39
C LEU A 251 -2.10 -13.51 13.06
N ASP A 252 -3.14 -12.98 12.41
CA ASP A 252 -3.30 -11.56 12.09
C ASP A 252 -3.31 -10.64 13.35
N LYS A 253 -3.50 -11.22 14.54
CA LYS A 253 -3.37 -10.50 15.82
C LYS A 253 -1.91 -10.19 16.20
N PHE A 254 -0.97 -10.89 15.61
CA PHE A 254 0.46 -10.83 15.97
C PHE A 254 1.37 -10.49 14.80
N TYR A 255 0.91 -10.75 13.56
CA TYR A 255 1.68 -10.58 12.33
C TYR A 255 0.82 -9.87 11.29
N THR A 256 1.41 -8.93 10.58
CA THR A 256 0.79 -8.28 9.42
C THR A 256 1.14 -9.08 8.17
N GLY A 257 0.17 -9.20 7.25
CA GLY A 257 0.42 -9.84 5.96
C GLY A 257 0.46 -11.37 5.96
N VAL A 258 -0.28 -12.01 6.85
CA VAL A 258 -0.52 -13.45 6.80
C VAL A 258 -1.44 -13.78 5.62
N TRP A 259 -1.06 -14.73 4.77
CA TRP A 259 -1.88 -15.13 3.61
C TRP A 259 -2.07 -16.65 3.54
N ILE A 260 -3.02 -17.08 2.70
CA ILE A 260 -3.27 -18.48 2.42
C ILE A 260 -2.71 -18.78 1.02
N ASN A 261 -1.78 -19.73 0.97
CA ASN A 261 -1.21 -20.26 -0.26
C ASN A 261 -1.97 -21.54 -0.63
N VAL A 262 -2.41 -21.65 -1.87
CA VAL A 262 -3.13 -22.83 -2.39
C VAL A 262 -2.13 -23.75 -3.10
N LYS A 263 -2.08 -25.03 -2.71
CA LYS A 263 -1.23 -26.05 -3.33
C LYS A 263 -2.06 -27.20 -3.90
#